data_01eeecd5629b49fd316c03cae91c44fe
#
_entry.id   01eeecd5629b49fd316c03cae91c44fe
#
_cell.length_a   1.000
_cell.length_b   1.000
_cell.length_c   1.000
_cell.angle_alpha   90.00
_cell.angle_beta   90.00
_cell.angle_gamma   90.00
#
_symmetry.space_group_name_H-M   'P 1'
#
loop_
_entity.id
_entity.type
_entity.pdbx_description
1 polymer ?
#
loop_
_entity_poly.entity_id
_entity_poly.type
_entity_poly.pdbx_seq_one_letter_code
_entity_poly.pdbx_strand_id
1 'polypeptide(L)'
;VDDLEARRDRLVRFCRTLPEATVTAHDQHVGFQVRGRTFAWYVDDEHGDGRVAVLCKAPPGENAALVASDPHRFYLPRYVGSRGWVGLRLDRQDVDWGEVAELVADSYRLVAPRRLAGLVEQPLA
;
A
#
# COMPACT_ATOMS: atom_id res chain seq x y z
N VAL A 1 -4.91 21.84 -8.38
CA VAL A 1 -4.68 20.44 -8.61
C VAL A 1 -4.03 19.83 -7.39
N ASP A 2 -4.68 18.85 -6.92
CA ASP A 2 -4.12 18.14 -5.82
C ASP A 2 -2.84 17.45 -6.28
N ASP A 3 -1.81 17.70 -5.57
CA ASP A 3 -0.48 17.33 -5.95
C ASP A 3 -0.22 15.85 -5.67
N LEU A 4 -0.10 15.04 -6.72
CA LEU A 4 0.22 13.61 -6.57
C LEU A 4 1.57 13.41 -5.90
N GLU A 5 2.51 14.34 -6.12
CA GLU A 5 3.79 14.29 -5.44
C GLU A 5 3.62 14.46 -3.93
N ALA A 6 2.72 15.35 -3.50
CA ALA A 6 2.43 15.53 -2.08
C ALA A 6 1.81 14.27 -1.48
N ARG A 7 0.96 13.58 -2.23
CA ARG A 7 0.36 12.32 -1.79
C ARG A 7 1.41 11.23 -1.67
N ARG A 8 2.31 11.15 -2.64
CA ARG A 8 3.45 10.23 -2.57
C ARG A 8 4.29 10.51 -1.33
N ASP A 9 4.61 11.78 -1.09
CA ASP A 9 5.43 12.16 0.07
C ASP A 9 4.74 11.82 1.38
N ARG A 10 3.42 11.98 1.44
CA ARG A 10 2.65 11.62 2.62
C ARG A 10 2.71 10.12 2.90
N LEU A 11 2.60 9.31 1.84
CA LEU A 11 2.72 7.86 1.97
C LEU A 11 4.12 7.46 2.45
N VAL A 12 5.15 8.08 1.86
CA VAL A 12 6.54 7.81 2.25
C VAL A 12 6.75 8.13 3.74
N ARG A 13 6.27 9.29 4.18
CA ARG A 13 6.40 9.66 5.60
C ARG A 13 5.72 8.64 6.50
N PHE A 14 4.53 8.19 6.15
CA PHE A 14 3.83 7.19 6.95
C PHE A 14 4.61 5.88 7.01
N CYS A 15 5.04 5.37 5.86
CA CYS A 15 5.76 4.10 5.79
C CYS A 15 7.06 4.15 6.59
N ARG A 16 7.73 5.30 6.62
CA ARG A 16 8.96 5.46 7.39
C ARG A 16 8.75 5.41 8.90
N THR A 17 7.53 5.58 9.37
CA THR A 17 7.24 5.45 10.80
C THR A 17 7.16 4.00 11.25
N LEU A 18 7.05 3.06 10.31
CA LEU A 18 6.94 1.64 10.66
C LEU A 18 8.32 1.09 11.03
N PRO A 19 8.39 0.16 12.00
CA PRO A 19 9.68 -0.29 12.53
C PRO A 19 10.59 -0.87 11.46
N GLU A 20 11.83 -0.37 11.40
CA GLU A 20 12.90 -0.81 10.49
C GLU A 20 12.52 -0.70 9.00
N ALA A 21 11.54 0.13 8.67
CA ALA A 21 11.14 0.30 7.28
C ALA A 21 12.24 1.01 6.47
N THR A 22 12.47 0.53 5.25
CA THR A 22 13.38 1.14 4.29
C THR A 22 12.60 1.50 3.04
N VAL A 23 13.13 2.47 2.28
CA VAL A 23 12.48 3.02 1.10
C VAL A 23 13.44 2.94 -0.07
N THR A 24 12.97 2.41 -1.19
CA THR A 24 13.78 2.30 -2.41
C THR A 24 13.01 2.91 -3.58
N ALA A 25 13.61 3.88 -4.25
CA ALA A 25 13.01 4.51 -5.42
C ALA A 25 13.35 3.71 -6.68
N HIS A 26 12.36 3.53 -7.55
CA HIS A 26 12.49 2.85 -8.84
C HIS A 26 11.79 3.69 -9.90
N ASP A 27 12.51 4.62 -10.52
CA ASP A 27 11.93 5.57 -11.48
C ASP A 27 10.77 6.32 -10.84
N GLN A 28 9.55 6.19 -11.37
CA GLN A 28 8.37 6.82 -10.79
C GLN A 28 7.72 5.99 -9.67
N HIS A 29 8.23 4.80 -9.39
CA HIS A 29 7.68 3.91 -8.35
C HIS A 29 8.55 3.97 -7.09
N VAL A 30 7.95 3.65 -5.95
CA VAL A 30 8.67 3.62 -4.67
C VAL A 30 8.30 2.33 -3.93
N GLY A 31 9.31 1.56 -3.56
CA GLY A 31 9.12 0.33 -2.78
C GLY A 31 9.43 0.56 -1.32
N PHE A 32 8.67 -0.08 -0.45
CA PHE A 32 8.83 -0.01 1.00
C PHE A 32 9.10 -1.41 1.54
N GLN A 33 10.22 -1.59 2.22
CA GLN A 33 10.67 -2.90 2.68
C GLN A 33 10.88 -2.93 4.18
N VAL A 34 10.79 -4.14 4.73
CA VAL A 34 11.24 -4.45 6.09
C VAL A 34 12.03 -5.75 6.03
N ARG A 35 13.25 -5.72 6.54
CA ARG A 35 14.15 -6.88 6.50
C ARG A 35 14.27 -7.48 5.10
N GLY A 36 14.36 -6.61 4.08
CA GLY A 36 14.55 -6.99 2.69
C GLY A 36 13.28 -7.48 1.98
N ARG A 37 12.13 -7.48 2.64
CA ARG A 37 10.87 -7.93 2.06
C ARG A 37 9.96 -6.73 1.81
N THR A 38 9.39 -6.64 0.63
CA THR A 38 8.53 -5.52 0.27
C THR A 38 7.15 -5.68 0.91
N PHE A 39 6.70 -4.64 1.64
CA PHE A 39 5.36 -4.65 2.21
C PHE A 39 4.40 -3.66 1.54
N ALA A 40 4.92 -2.73 0.74
CA ALA A 40 4.06 -1.80 0.00
C ALA A 40 4.81 -1.22 -1.19
N TRP A 41 4.05 -0.76 -2.18
CA TRP A 41 4.57 -0.04 -3.35
C TRP A 41 3.73 1.21 -3.57
N TYR A 42 4.38 2.33 -3.86
CA TYR A 42 3.74 3.44 -4.57
C TYR A 42 3.98 3.21 -6.05
N VAL A 43 2.93 3.18 -6.85
CA VAL A 43 3.05 2.98 -8.29
C VAL A 43 2.37 4.13 -9.04
N ASP A 44 2.99 4.51 -10.17
CA ASP A 44 2.51 5.58 -11.02
C ASP A 44 2.57 5.08 -12.45
N ASP A 45 1.38 4.89 -13.04
CA ASP A 45 1.24 4.41 -14.42
C ASP A 45 1.97 3.08 -14.65
N GLU A 46 1.88 2.17 -13.67
CA GLU A 46 2.51 0.86 -13.79
C GLU A 46 1.88 0.10 -14.96
N HIS A 47 2.74 -0.43 -15.84
CA HIS A 47 2.30 -1.13 -17.05
C HIS A 47 1.39 -0.29 -17.95
N GLY A 48 1.48 1.04 -17.86
CA GLY A 48 0.68 1.94 -18.70
C GLY A 48 -0.78 1.98 -18.33
N ASP A 49 -1.13 1.66 -17.08
CA ASP A 49 -2.53 1.60 -16.65
C ASP A 49 -3.14 2.95 -16.30
N GLY A 50 -2.34 4.01 -16.25
CA GLY A 50 -2.81 5.36 -15.95
C GLY A 50 -3.21 5.59 -14.51
N ARG A 51 -2.89 4.66 -13.61
CA ARG A 51 -3.27 4.78 -12.20
C ARG A 51 -2.10 5.19 -11.34
N VAL A 52 -2.41 5.94 -10.27
CA VAL A 52 -1.49 6.19 -9.18
C VAL A 52 -2.10 5.53 -7.95
N ALA A 53 -1.34 4.66 -7.30
CA ALA A 53 -1.90 3.80 -6.26
C ALA A 53 -0.84 3.36 -5.26
N VAL A 54 -1.31 2.90 -4.10
CA VAL A 54 -0.50 2.11 -3.19
C VAL A 54 -0.89 0.64 -3.36
N LEU A 55 0.11 -0.23 -3.50
CA LEU A 55 -0.12 -1.68 -3.55
C LEU A 55 0.26 -2.27 -2.21
N CYS A 56 -0.61 -3.09 -1.66
CA CYS A 56 -0.40 -3.74 -0.37
C CYS A 56 -0.83 -5.19 -0.44
N LYS A 57 -0.22 -6.02 0.41
CA LYS A 57 -0.62 -7.40 0.55
C LYS A 57 -1.76 -7.48 1.56
N ALA A 58 -2.76 -8.29 1.24
CA ALA A 58 -3.92 -8.50 2.11
C ALA A 58 -4.02 -9.98 2.49
N PRO A 59 -4.75 -10.32 3.56
CA PRO A 59 -5.03 -11.72 3.86
C PRO A 59 -5.77 -12.41 2.72
N PRO A 60 -5.67 -13.75 2.61
CA PRO A 60 -6.29 -14.48 1.50
C PRO A 60 -7.77 -14.13 1.33
N GLY A 61 -8.14 -13.79 0.11
CA GLY A 61 -9.51 -13.45 -0.25
C GLY A 61 -9.93 -12.02 0.01
N GLU A 62 -9.20 -11.28 0.85
CA GLU A 62 -9.58 -9.91 1.18
C GLU A 62 -9.36 -8.95 0.03
N ASN A 63 -8.34 -9.18 -0.81
CA ASN A 63 -8.11 -8.30 -1.95
C ASN A 63 -9.31 -8.32 -2.91
N ALA A 64 -9.85 -9.50 -3.20
CA ALA A 64 -11.03 -9.61 -4.06
C ALA A 64 -12.25 -8.98 -3.40
N ALA A 65 -12.40 -9.14 -2.08
CA ALA A 65 -13.52 -8.56 -1.35
C ALA A 65 -13.47 -7.03 -1.37
N LEU A 66 -12.27 -6.45 -1.23
CA LEU A 66 -12.11 -4.99 -1.31
C LEU A 66 -12.50 -4.47 -2.70
N VAL A 67 -12.04 -5.13 -3.75
CA VAL A 67 -12.38 -4.74 -5.12
C VAL A 67 -13.89 -4.83 -5.33
N ALA A 68 -14.52 -5.90 -4.85
CA ALA A 68 -15.96 -6.07 -4.98
C ALA A 68 -16.72 -4.99 -4.23
N SER A 69 -16.21 -4.55 -3.08
CA SER A 69 -16.87 -3.52 -2.27
C SER A 69 -16.81 -2.13 -2.90
N ASP A 70 -15.71 -1.83 -3.60
CA ASP A 70 -15.53 -0.51 -4.23
C ASP A 70 -14.55 -0.59 -5.40
N PRO A 71 -15.02 -1.00 -6.59
CA PRO A 71 -14.16 -1.17 -7.75
C PRO A 71 -13.64 0.15 -8.34
N HIS A 72 -14.14 1.29 -7.87
CA HIS A 72 -13.60 2.59 -8.30
C HIS A 72 -12.34 2.98 -7.54
N ARG A 73 -12.16 2.46 -6.34
CA ARG A 73 -11.00 2.78 -5.51
C ARG A 73 -9.98 1.65 -5.44
N PHE A 74 -10.44 0.40 -5.49
CA PHE A 74 -9.57 -0.78 -5.37
C PHE A 74 -9.50 -1.53 -6.69
N TYR A 75 -8.35 -2.16 -6.94
CA TYR A 75 -8.18 -3.01 -8.11
C TYR A 75 -7.18 -4.13 -7.81
N LEU A 76 -7.21 -5.17 -8.63
CA LEU A 76 -6.23 -6.25 -8.52
C LEU A 76 -5.05 -5.92 -9.43
N PRO A 77 -3.86 -5.69 -8.88
CA PRO A 77 -2.70 -5.38 -9.70
C PRO A 77 -2.26 -6.61 -10.52
N ARG A 78 -1.67 -6.35 -11.69
CA ARG A 78 -1.14 -7.41 -12.54
C ARG A 78 -0.10 -8.23 -11.78
N TYR A 79 -0.07 -9.50 -12.05
CA TYR A 79 0.90 -10.48 -11.54
C TYR A 79 0.78 -10.74 -10.05
N VAL A 80 0.75 -9.71 -9.22
CA VAL A 80 0.72 -9.90 -7.77
C VAL A 80 -0.68 -9.97 -7.19
N GLY A 81 -1.71 -9.60 -7.97
CA GLY A 81 -3.10 -9.76 -7.51
C GLY A 81 -3.43 -11.19 -7.13
N SER A 82 -2.91 -12.18 -7.88
CA SER A 82 -3.12 -13.59 -7.57
C SER A 82 -2.39 -14.05 -6.30
N ARG A 83 -1.48 -13.21 -5.78
CA ARG A 83 -0.72 -13.49 -4.56
C ARG A 83 -1.29 -12.73 -3.35
N GLY A 84 -2.49 -12.17 -3.49
CA GLY A 84 -3.16 -11.47 -2.40
C GLY A 84 -2.94 -9.97 -2.35
N TRP A 85 -2.23 -9.39 -3.32
CA TRP A 85 -2.02 -7.94 -3.35
C TRP A 85 -3.24 -7.21 -3.88
N VAL A 86 -3.42 -5.99 -3.43
CA VAL A 86 -4.51 -5.10 -3.83
C VAL A 86 -3.95 -3.71 -4.05
N GLY A 87 -4.51 -2.98 -5.03
CA GLY A 87 -4.19 -1.59 -5.25
C GLY A 87 -5.29 -0.70 -4.71
N LEU A 88 -4.90 0.34 -3.98
CA LEU A 88 -5.80 1.40 -3.53
C LEU A 88 -5.39 2.67 -4.24
N ARG A 89 -6.28 3.23 -5.04
CA ARG A 89 -5.97 4.40 -5.87
C ARG A 89 -5.73 5.64 -5.01
N LEU A 90 -4.66 6.34 -5.33
CA LEU A 90 -4.31 7.62 -4.69
C LEU A 90 -4.58 8.81 -5.61
N ASP A 91 -5.05 8.55 -6.83
CA ASP A 91 -5.34 9.57 -7.82
C ASP A 91 -6.82 9.93 -7.88
N ARG A 92 -7.59 9.49 -6.89
CA ARG A 92 -8.99 9.87 -6.76
C ARG A 92 -9.10 11.15 -5.94
N GLN A 93 -10.23 11.83 -6.08
CA GLN A 93 -10.45 13.11 -5.43
C GLN A 93 -10.44 12.99 -3.90
N ASP A 94 -11.11 11.97 -3.39
CA ASP A 94 -11.26 11.76 -1.95
C ASP A 94 -10.44 10.57 -1.49
N VAL A 95 -9.21 10.83 -1.05
CA VAL A 95 -8.36 9.79 -0.47
C VAL A 95 -8.55 9.77 1.04
N ASP A 96 -9.00 8.63 1.55
CA ASP A 96 -9.11 8.43 3.00
C ASP A 96 -7.76 7.93 3.52
N TRP A 97 -6.98 8.82 4.11
CA TRP A 97 -5.65 8.48 4.58
C TRP A 97 -5.65 7.57 5.80
N GLY A 98 -6.74 7.54 6.56
CA GLY A 98 -6.90 6.54 7.61
C GLY A 98 -6.99 5.14 7.02
N GLU A 99 -7.71 4.99 5.92
CA GLU A 99 -7.81 3.72 5.21
C GLU A 99 -6.47 3.30 4.60
N VAL A 100 -5.75 4.26 4.01
CA VAL A 100 -4.41 3.99 3.47
C VAL A 100 -3.49 3.49 4.58
N ALA A 101 -3.50 4.16 5.71
CA ALA A 101 -2.65 3.78 6.85
C ALA A 101 -2.99 2.38 7.36
N GLU A 102 -4.29 2.05 7.47
CA GLU A 102 -4.70 0.71 7.90
C GLU A 102 -4.25 -0.36 6.92
N LEU A 103 -4.44 -0.11 5.64
CA LEU A 103 -4.09 -1.09 4.61
C LEU A 103 -2.57 -1.35 4.61
N VAL A 104 -1.78 -0.29 4.70
CA VAL A 104 -0.31 -0.40 4.74
C VAL A 104 0.14 -1.10 6.02
N ALA A 105 -0.43 -0.74 7.17
CA ALA A 105 -0.06 -1.35 8.44
C ALA A 105 -0.41 -2.85 8.46
N ASP A 106 -1.55 -3.22 7.91
CA ASP A 106 -1.94 -4.63 7.80
C ASP A 106 -0.96 -5.40 6.92
N SER A 107 -0.57 -4.81 5.79
CA SER A 107 0.41 -5.42 4.90
C SER A 107 1.76 -5.58 5.59
N TYR A 108 2.20 -4.55 6.32
CA TYR A 108 3.44 -4.60 7.09
C TYR A 108 3.40 -5.79 8.08
N ARG A 109 2.29 -5.94 8.81
CA ARG A 109 2.16 -7.03 9.78
C ARG A 109 2.20 -8.42 9.14
N LEU A 110 1.72 -8.54 7.89
CA LEU A 110 1.79 -9.81 7.16
C LEU A 110 3.20 -10.16 6.71
N VAL A 111 4.04 -9.15 6.46
CA VAL A 111 5.35 -9.33 5.84
C VAL A 111 6.48 -9.30 6.88
N ALA A 112 6.37 -8.46 7.91
CA ALA A 112 7.41 -8.25 8.89
C ALA A 112 7.60 -9.46 9.81
N PRO A 113 8.81 -9.63 10.39
CA PRO A 113 8.99 -10.62 11.45
C PRO A 113 8.01 -10.35 12.60
N ARG A 114 7.61 -11.42 13.26
CA ARG A 114 6.59 -11.37 14.30
C ARG A 114 6.86 -10.30 15.37
N ARG A 115 8.11 -10.17 15.79
CA ARG A 115 8.47 -9.18 16.81
C ARG A 115 8.20 -7.76 16.35
N LEU A 116 8.58 -7.45 15.11
CA LEU A 116 8.35 -6.12 14.56
C LEU A 116 6.88 -5.87 14.28
N ALA A 117 6.18 -6.88 13.77
CA ALA A 117 4.74 -6.78 13.51
C ALA A 117 3.98 -6.44 14.81
N GLY A 118 4.42 -6.98 15.92
CA GLY A 118 3.79 -6.73 17.22
C GLY A 118 3.98 -5.31 17.74
N LEU A 119 4.94 -4.56 17.18
CA LEU A 119 5.16 -3.17 17.57
C LEU A 119 4.21 -2.20 16.87
N VAL A 120 3.49 -2.65 15.85
CA VAL A 120 2.56 -1.80 15.10
C VAL A 120 1.18 -1.92 15.72
N GLU A 121 0.67 -0.81 16.27
CA GLU A 121 -0.63 -0.80 16.92
C GLU A 121 -1.73 -1.12 15.94
N GLN A 122 -2.64 -1.99 16.38
CA GLN A 122 -3.85 -2.24 15.62
C GLN A 122 -4.89 -1.19 15.98
N PRO A 123 -5.66 -0.70 15.00
CA PRO A 123 -6.77 0.21 15.31
C PRO A 123 -7.72 -0.49 16.27
N LEU A 124 -8.22 0.25 17.23
CA LEU A 124 -9.26 -0.27 18.11
C LEU A 124 -10.51 -0.54 17.28
N ALA A 125 -11.05 -1.69 17.49
CA ALA A 125 -12.27 -2.09 16.80
C ALA A 125 -13.45 -1.21 17.19
#